data_a53588d436c234e758dfc4a3d5877bab
#
_entry.id   a53588d436c234e758dfc4a3d5877bab
#
_cell.length_a   1.000
_cell.length_b   1.000
_cell.length_c   1.000
_cell.angle_alpha   90.00
_cell.angle_beta   90.00
_cell.angle_gamma   90.00
#
_symmetry.space_group_name_H-M   'P 1'
#
loop_
_entity.id
_entity.type
_entity.pdbx_description
1 polymer ?
#
loop_
_entity_poly.entity_id
_entity_poly.type
_entity_poly.pdbx_seq_one_letter_code
_entity_poly.pdbx_strand_id
1 'polypeptide(L)'
;MQTATNTPKVVILGTAHGSNVPGKRSPDGKFREYKFSREVIAMLRPRLEAHGFIVFVDMPSDEVPRPGSTELSLRCRYVNGICKKFGSQNCIYVSIHVNAAGSDGQWHDARGFAVYVARSCSPTSKRLARTLCELAISRGLRGNRAVPSAHYWQADFYVLRNTACPAVLTENLFQDNRADVEFLSSQAGKEAVAALHLDAIKSLFAK
;
A
#
# COMPACT_ATOMS: atom_id res chain seq x y z
N MET A 1 16.63 -4.41 -37.20
CA MET A 1 16.15 -3.55 -36.10
C MET A 1 15.27 -4.40 -35.22
N GLN A 2 15.75 -4.85 -34.05
CA GLN A 2 14.91 -5.51 -33.05
C GLN A 2 14.04 -4.43 -32.41
N THR A 3 12.74 -4.46 -32.69
CA THR A 3 11.75 -3.68 -31.93
C THR A 3 11.86 -4.13 -30.47
N ALA A 4 12.38 -3.26 -29.61
CA ALA A 4 12.35 -3.49 -28.18
C ALA A 4 10.89 -3.75 -27.80
N THR A 5 10.53 -5.01 -27.52
CA THR A 5 9.23 -5.37 -26.99
C THR A 5 9.11 -4.70 -25.65
N ASN A 6 8.33 -3.61 -25.61
CA ASN A 6 8.08 -2.85 -24.38
C ASN A 6 7.27 -3.76 -23.46
N THR A 7 7.96 -4.52 -22.61
CA THR A 7 7.33 -5.45 -21.67
C THR A 7 6.36 -4.67 -20.78
N PRO A 8 5.08 -5.06 -20.69
CA PRO A 8 4.09 -4.30 -19.94
C PRO A 8 4.46 -4.22 -18.46
N LYS A 9 4.44 -3.03 -17.90
CA LYS A 9 4.65 -2.77 -16.48
C LYS A 9 3.28 -2.80 -15.78
N VAL A 10 3.06 -3.78 -14.92
CA VAL A 10 1.77 -4.03 -14.27
C VAL A 10 1.87 -3.64 -12.79
N VAL A 11 0.97 -2.78 -12.35
CA VAL A 11 0.82 -2.38 -10.96
C VAL A 11 -0.51 -2.92 -10.43
N ILE A 12 -0.45 -3.69 -9.36
CA ILE A 12 -1.64 -4.20 -8.67
C ILE A 12 -1.74 -3.45 -7.35
N LEU A 13 -2.80 -2.67 -7.18
CA LEU A 13 -3.06 -1.90 -5.98
C LEU A 13 -3.95 -2.70 -5.04
N GLY A 14 -3.48 -2.91 -3.83
CA GLY A 14 -4.21 -3.59 -2.77
C GLY A 14 -4.95 -2.59 -1.89
N THR A 15 -6.28 -2.76 -1.78
CA THR A 15 -7.10 -1.99 -0.86
C THR A 15 -6.98 -2.53 0.57
N ALA A 16 -6.99 -1.63 1.56
CA ALA A 16 -7.11 -2.06 2.95
C ALA A 16 -8.53 -2.54 3.24
N HIS A 17 -8.65 -3.69 3.90
CA HIS A 17 -9.87 -4.19 4.54
C HIS A 17 -11.19 -3.98 3.75
N GLY A 18 -12.31 -3.99 4.45
CA GLY A 18 -13.64 -3.64 3.95
C GLY A 18 -14.46 -2.95 5.03
N SER A 19 -15.60 -2.37 4.65
CA SER A 19 -16.54 -1.71 5.56
C SER A 19 -17.07 -2.67 6.64
N ASN A 20 -17.15 -3.94 6.30
CA ASN A 20 -17.61 -5.06 7.14
C ASN A 20 -16.48 -5.71 7.98
N VAL A 21 -15.24 -5.17 7.97
CA VAL A 21 -14.16 -5.63 8.86
C VAL A 21 -14.17 -4.81 10.16
N PRO A 22 -14.34 -5.46 11.33
CA PRO A 22 -14.38 -4.76 12.62
C PRO A 22 -13.08 -4.01 12.94
N GLY A 23 -13.17 -2.95 13.73
CA GLY A 23 -12.03 -2.10 14.06
C GLY A 23 -11.68 -1.17 12.89
N LYS A 24 -10.48 -1.15 12.42
CA LYS A 24 -10.00 -0.46 11.20
C LYS A 24 -10.56 0.96 11.04
N ARG A 25 -10.53 1.73 12.15
CA ARG A 25 -11.08 3.08 12.24
C ARG A 25 -10.44 3.87 13.37
N SER A 26 -10.56 5.20 13.30
CA SER A 26 -10.20 6.06 14.43
C SER A 26 -11.05 5.78 15.68
N PRO A 27 -10.57 6.12 16.89
CA PRO A 27 -11.34 5.94 18.13
C PRO A 27 -12.73 6.58 18.12
N ASP A 28 -12.88 7.74 17.47
CA ASP A 28 -14.16 8.44 17.29
C ASP A 28 -15.03 7.89 16.15
N GLY A 29 -14.51 6.90 15.40
CA GLY A 29 -15.19 6.23 14.28
C GLY A 29 -15.35 7.05 13.01
N LYS A 30 -14.88 8.30 12.96
CA LYS A 30 -15.03 9.20 11.81
C LYS A 30 -14.12 8.87 10.66
N PHE A 31 -12.89 8.45 10.95
CA PHE A 31 -11.95 7.96 9.95
C PHE A 31 -12.10 6.45 9.77
N ARG A 32 -12.16 5.97 8.54
CA ARG A 32 -12.28 4.54 8.18
C ARG A 32 -11.17 4.17 7.21
N GLU A 33 -10.31 3.24 7.62
CA GLU A 33 -9.15 2.81 6.84
C GLU A 33 -9.53 2.31 5.44
N TYR A 34 -10.57 1.47 5.32
CA TYR A 34 -11.03 0.95 4.03
C TYR A 34 -11.42 2.07 3.05
N LYS A 35 -12.08 3.11 3.54
CA LYS A 35 -12.52 4.24 2.71
C LYS A 35 -11.34 5.07 2.23
N PHE A 36 -10.45 5.43 3.17
CA PHE A 36 -9.22 6.16 2.85
C PHE A 36 -8.39 5.44 1.77
N SER A 37 -8.15 4.14 1.95
CA SER A 37 -7.37 3.35 1.00
C SER A 37 -7.95 3.40 -0.41
N ARG A 38 -9.28 3.24 -0.55
CA ARG A 38 -9.97 3.29 -1.86
C ARG A 38 -9.94 4.69 -2.47
N GLU A 39 -10.10 5.73 -1.67
CA GLU A 39 -10.00 7.13 -2.13
C GLU A 39 -8.60 7.45 -2.66
N VAL A 40 -7.55 7.04 -1.96
CA VAL A 40 -6.16 7.19 -2.43
C VAL A 40 -5.92 6.39 -3.71
N ILE A 41 -6.40 5.16 -3.79
CA ILE A 41 -6.28 4.32 -4.99
C ILE A 41 -7.02 4.93 -6.18
N ALA A 42 -8.21 5.50 -5.97
CA ALA A 42 -8.96 6.18 -7.02
C ALA A 42 -8.21 7.39 -7.61
N MET A 43 -7.42 8.08 -6.79
CA MET A 43 -6.55 9.19 -7.25
C MET A 43 -5.26 8.69 -7.92
N LEU A 44 -4.69 7.60 -7.41
CA LEU A 44 -3.41 7.06 -7.87
C LEU A 44 -3.54 6.33 -9.21
N ARG A 45 -4.60 5.54 -9.38
CA ARG A 45 -4.81 4.69 -10.55
C ARG A 45 -4.74 5.44 -11.88
N PRO A 46 -5.53 6.50 -12.12
CA PRO A 46 -5.49 7.21 -13.41
C PRO A 46 -4.14 7.88 -13.67
N ARG A 47 -3.42 8.28 -12.61
CA ARG A 47 -2.08 8.85 -12.74
C ARG A 47 -1.06 7.79 -13.19
N LEU A 48 -1.12 6.58 -12.65
CA LEU A 48 -0.27 5.47 -13.10
C LEU A 48 -0.60 5.09 -14.55
N GLU A 49 -1.88 4.99 -14.90
CA GLU A 49 -2.33 4.69 -16.27
C GLU A 49 -1.83 5.75 -17.25
N ALA A 50 -1.86 7.05 -16.91
CA ALA A 50 -1.31 8.13 -17.70
C ALA A 50 0.22 8.04 -17.90
N HIS A 51 0.93 7.33 -17.03
CA HIS A 51 2.35 7.01 -17.16
C HIS A 51 2.63 5.66 -17.86
N GLY A 52 1.62 5.05 -18.49
CA GLY A 52 1.76 3.83 -19.29
C GLY A 52 1.79 2.53 -18.49
N PHE A 53 1.39 2.55 -17.21
CA PHE A 53 1.21 1.34 -16.43
C PHE A 53 -0.13 0.67 -16.71
N ILE A 54 -0.16 -0.65 -16.70
CA ILE A 54 -1.42 -1.41 -16.62
C ILE A 54 -1.75 -1.57 -15.15
N VAL A 55 -2.92 -1.07 -14.72
CA VAL A 55 -3.28 -1.00 -13.30
C VAL A 55 -4.49 -1.89 -12.99
N PHE A 56 -4.34 -2.72 -11.96
CA PHE A 56 -5.41 -3.54 -11.38
C PHE A 56 -5.63 -3.17 -9.91
N VAL A 57 -6.84 -3.41 -9.40
CA VAL A 57 -7.20 -3.23 -7.99
C VAL A 57 -7.77 -4.54 -7.46
N ASP A 58 -7.28 -5.04 -6.32
CA ASP A 58 -7.60 -6.38 -5.82
C ASP A 58 -9.03 -6.53 -5.27
N MET A 59 -9.49 -5.58 -4.46
CA MET A 59 -10.82 -5.56 -3.85
C MET A 59 -11.43 -4.17 -3.97
N PRO A 60 -12.01 -3.81 -5.14
CA PRO A 60 -12.53 -2.46 -5.38
C PRO A 60 -13.80 -2.15 -4.58
N SER A 61 -14.61 -3.16 -4.22
CA SER A 61 -15.85 -2.98 -3.46
C SER A 61 -15.58 -2.61 -2.01
N ASP A 62 -16.49 -1.83 -1.40
CA ASP A 62 -16.38 -1.44 0.00
C ASP A 62 -16.51 -2.63 0.95
N GLU A 63 -17.38 -3.57 0.65
CA GLU A 63 -17.48 -4.83 1.38
C GLU A 63 -16.55 -5.87 0.79
N VAL A 64 -15.88 -6.61 1.69
CA VAL A 64 -15.04 -7.74 1.30
C VAL A 64 -15.78 -9.07 1.55
N PRO A 65 -15.63 -10.05 0.66
CA PRO A 65 -16.24 -11.33 0.86
C PRO A 65 -15.56 -12.07 2.02
N ARG A 66 -16.34 -12.45 3.03
CA ARG A 66 -15.89 -13.23 4.19
C ARG A 66 -14.62 -12.68 4.85
N PRO A 67 -14.71 -11.61 5.67
CA PRO A 67 -13.56 -11.02 6.37
C PRO A 67 -12.66 -12.06 7.05
N GLY A 68 -11.34 -11.79 7.07
CA GLY A 68 -10.34 -12.66 7.68
C GLY A 68 -9.52 -13.46 6.67
N SER A 69 -9.15 -14.70 7.02
CA SER A 69 -8.23 -15.52 6.21
C SER A 69 -8.74 -15.81 4.80
N THR A 70 -10.05 -15.93 4.61
CA THR A 70 -10.67 -16.15 3.30
C THR A 70 -10.50 -14.93 2.39
N GLU A 71 -10.74 -13.72 2.92
CA GLU A 71 -10.50 -12.46 2.20
C GLU A 71 -9.05 -12.36 1.73
N LEU A 72 -8.10 -12.57 2.64
CA LEU A 72 -6.66 -12.50 2.32
C LEU A 72 -6.27 -13.52 1.23
N SER A 73 -6.81 -14.71 1.30
CA SER A 73 -6.62 -15.75 0.29
C SER A 73 -7.19 -15.35 -1.08
N LEU A 74 -8.36 -14.71 -1.11
CA LEU A 74 -8.97 -14.19 -2.33
C LEU A 74 -8.12 -13.09 -2.97
N ARG A 75 -7.58 -12.16 -2.18
CA ARG A 75 -6.65 -11.13 -2.65
C ARG A 75 -5.43 -11.76 -3.32
N CYS A 76 -4.78 -12.70 -2.65
CA CYS A 76 -3.61 -13.39 -3.22
C CYS A 76 -3.94 -14.15 -4.50
N ARG A 77 -5.09 -14.83 -4.57
CA ARG A 77 -5.52 -15.52 -5.80
C ARG A 77 -5.73 -14.56 -6.97
N TYR A 78 -6.34 -13.41 -6.71
CA TYR A 78 -6.52 -12.37 -7.71
C TYR A 78 -5.17 -11.84 -8.24
N VAL A 79 -4.27 -11.45 -7.33
CA VAL A 79 -2.92 -10.97 -7.68
C VAL A 79 -2.16 -12.03 -8.47
N ASN A 80 -2.15 -13.28 -8.01
CA ASN A 80 -1.42 -14.38 -8.65
C ASN A 80 -2.01 -14.73 -10.02
N GLY A 81 -3.33 -14.57 -10.22
CA GLY A 81 -3.96 -14.69 -11.53
C GLY A 81 -3.45 -13.67 -12.54
N ILE A 82 -3.28 -12.41 -12.11
CA ILE A 82 -2.67 -11.37 -12.93
C ILE A 82 -1.19 -11.68 -13.21
N CYS A 83 -0.44 -12.10 -12.20
CA CYS A 83 0.95 -12.52 -12.36
C CYS A 83 1.12 -13.65 -13.36
N LYS A 84 0.19 -14.63 -13.36
CA LYS A 84 0.18 -15.72 -14.34
C LYS A 84 -0.04 -15.20 -15.76
N LYS A 85 -0.90 -14.20 -15.94
CA LYS A 85 -1.22 -13.61 -17.25
C LYS A 85 -0.08 -12.74 -17.81
N PHE A 86 0.58 -11.95 -16.98
CA PHE A 86 1.55 -10.92 -17.42
C PHE A 86 3.01 -11.28 -17.12
N GLY A 87 3.26 -12.34 -16.34
CA GLY A 87 4.57 -12.69 -15.80
C GLY A 87 4.85 -11.96 -14.48
N SER A 88 5.24 -12.71 -13.43
CA SER A 88 5.48 -12.16 -12.09
C SER A 88 6.56 -11.08 -12.06
N GLN A 89 7.56 -11.18 -12.94
CA GLN A 89 8.66 -10.20 -13.07
C GLN A 89 8.20 -8.85 -13.65
N ASN A 90 7.04 -8.82 -14.31
CA ASN A 90 6.45 -7.62 -14.92
C ASN A 90 5.42 -6.95 -14.00
N CYS A 91 5.12 -7.57 -12.86
CA CYS A 91 4.11 -7.15 -11.91
C CYS A 91 4.73 -6.66 -10.61
N ILE A 92 4.09 -5.71 -9.96
CA ILE A 92 4.30 -5.36 -8.54
C ILE A 92 2.95 -5.30 -7.82
N TYR A 93 2.95 -5.65 -6.53
CA TYR A 93 1.78 -5.49 -5.66
C TYR A 93 2.07 -4.46 -4.56
N VAL A 94 1.20 -3.45 -4.44
CA VAL A 94 1.32 -2.38 -3.45
C VAL A 94 0.01 -2.30 -2.67
N SER A 95 0.03 -2.79 -1.42
CA SER A 95 -1.12 -2.75 -0.51
C SER A 95 -1.09 -1.49 0.34
N ILE A 96 -2.15 -0.68 0.30
CA ILE A 96 -2.20 0.66 0.89
C ILE A 96 -3.08 0.63 2.14
N HIS A 97 -2.45 0.73 3.32
CA HIS A 97 -3.06 0.64 4.64
C HIS A 97 -2.82 1.89 5.50
N VAL A 98 -3.44 1.93 6.66
CA VAL A 98 -3.21 2.91 7.74
C VAL A 98 -2.99 2.16 9.05
N ASN A 99 -1.91 2.47 9.74
CA ASN A 99 -1.48 1.79 10.96
C ASN A 99 -2.40 2.06 12.16
N ALA A 100 -2.23 1.24 13.19
CA ALA A 100 -2.78 1.47 14.52
C ALA A 100 -1.73 1.14 15.58
N ALA A 101 -1.62 1.96 16.61
CA ALA A 101 -0.73 1.74 17.75
C ALA A 101 -1.33 0.78 18.77
N GLY A 102 -2.66 0.78 18.90
CA GLY A 102 -3.38 -0.04 19.86
C GLY A 102 -4.66 -0.69 19.28
N SER A 103 -5.30 -1.49 20.11
CA SER A 103 -6.59 -2.12 19.84
C SER A 103 -7.65 -1.80 20.93
N ASP A 104 -7.32 -0.84 21.80
CA ASP A 104 -8.12 -0.44 22.97
C ASP A 104 -9.16 0.65 22.67
N GLY A 105 -9.20 1.13 21.41
CA GLY A 105 -10.13 2.19 21.00
C GLY A 105 -9.75 3.58 21.51
N GLN A 106 -8.50 3.77 21.96
CA GLN A 106 -7.99 5.05 22.46
C GLN A 106 -7.12 5.77 21.43
N TRP A 107 -6.91 7.06 21.65
CA TRP A 107 -5.93 7.85 20.89
C TRP A 107 -4.53 7.61 21.44
N HIS A 108 -3.55 7.50 20.53
CA HIS A 108 -2.15 7.24 20.84
C HIS A 108 -1.21 8.28 20.24
N ASP A 109 0.01 8.35 20.78
CA ASP A 109 1.04 9.29 20.32
C ASP A 109 1.88 8.77 19.14
N ALA A 110 1.88 7.46 18.91
CA ALA A 110 2.61 6.87 17.79
C ALA A 110 2.09 7.42 16.46
N ARG A 111 3.01 7.84 15.57
CA ARG A 111 2.67 8.43 14.28
C ARG A 111 3.76 8.18 13.24
N GLY A 112 3.39 8.36 11.97
CA GLY A 112 4.32 8.36 10.85
C GLY A 112 4.16 7.17 9.91
N PHE A 113 4.84 7.27 8.77
CA PHE A 113 4.81 6.28 7.70
C PHE A 113 5.65 5.05 8.04
N ALA A 114 5.19 3.88 7.62
CA ALA A 114 5.97 2.65 7.61
C ALA A 114 5.67 1.85 6.34
N VAL A 115 6.65 1.07 5.89
CA VAL A 115 6.49 0.14 4.76
C VAL A 115 7.06 -1.22 5.12
N TYR A 116 6.32 -2.25 4.78
CA TYR A 116 6.60 -3.62 5.12
C TYR A 116 6.88 -4.47 3.89
N VAL A 117 7.82 -5.39 4.03
CA VAL A 117 8.10 -6.47 3.10
C VAL A 117 8.05 -7.82 3.81
N ALA A 118 7.84 -8.91 3.08
CA ALA A 118 7.96 -10.25 3.65
C ALA A 118 9.40 -10.52 4.10
N ARG A 119 9.59 -11.41 5.08
CA ARG A 119 10.93 -11.84 5.52
C ARG A 119 11.74 -12.41 4.34
N SER A 120 11.09 -13.21 3.49
CA SER A 120 11.68 -13.73 2.26
C SER A 120 11.13 -12.95 1.06
N CYS A 121 11.65 -11.74 0.85
CA CYS A 121 11.21 -10.85 -0.24
C CYS A 121 12.28 -10.66 -1.31
N SER A 122 11.84 -10.30 -2.52
CA SER A 122 12.72 -10.03 -3.65
C SER A 122 13.56 -8.75 -3.45
N PRO A 123 14.71 -8.61 -4.17
CA PRO A 123 15.45 -7.35 -4.21
C PRO A 123 14.57 -6.18 -4.70
N THR A 124 13.65 -6.42 -5.62
CA THR A 124 12.70 -5.42 -6.13
C THR A 124 11.75 -4.92 -5.04
N SER A 125 11.20 -5.82 -4.19
CA SER A 125 10.40 -5.42 -3.02
C SER A 125 11.19 -4.53 -2.08
N LYS A 126 12.44 -4.90 -1.76
CA LYS A 126 13.33 -4.10 -0.89
C LYS A 126 13.62 -2.72 -1.46
N ARG A 127 13.90 -2.64 -2.77
CA ARG A 127 14.15 -1.35 -3.46
C ARG A 127 12.92 -0.46 -3.42
N LEU A 128 11.74 -0.98 -3.79
CA LEU A 128 10.49 -0.22 -3.74
C LEU A 128 10.16 0.27 -2.32
N ALA A 129 10.30 -0.60 -1.32
CA ALA A 129 10.04 -0.26 0.06
C ALA A 129 10.99 0.84 0.57
N ARG A 130 12.29 0.72 0.27
CA ARG A 130 13.28 1.76 0.61
C ARG A 130 12.91 3.10 -0.03
N THR A 131 12.63 3.14 -1.32
CA THR A 131 12.24 4.37 -2.03
C THR A 131 10.97 4.99 -1.42
N LEU A 132 9.96 4.20 -1.10
CA LEU A 132 8.74 4.67 -0.43
C LEU A 132 9.06 5.33 0.92
N CYS A 133 9.88 4.69 1.75
CA CYS A 133 10.26 5.22 3.05
C CYS A 133 11.10 6.51 2.94
N GLU A 134 12.08 6.55 2.07
CA GLU A 134 12.93 7.72 1.83
C GLU A 134 12.12 8.92 1.34
N LEU A 135 11.20 8.70 0.39
CA LEU A 135 10.27 9.74 -0.07
C LEU A 135 9.30 10.20 1.03
N ALA A 136 8.80 9.28 1.86
CA ALA A 136 7.96 9.65 2.99
C ALA A 136 8.71 10.52 4.01
N ILE A 137 9.95 10.19 4.31
CA ILE A 137 10.83 10.99 5.20
C ILE A 137 11.07 12.38 4.61
N SER A 138 11.43 12.48 3.33
CA SER A 138 11.70 13.75 2.65
C SER A 138 10.46 14.67 2.58
N ARG A 139 9.27 14.09 2.67
CA ARG A 139 7.97 14.80 2.67
C ARG A 139 7.41 15.08 4.06
N GLY A 140 8.20 14.86 5.12
CA GLY A 140 7.79 15.14 6.51
C GLY A 140 6.85 14.07 7.12
N LEU A 141 6.67 12.92 6.47
CA LEU A 141 5.79 11.85 6.95
C LEU A 141 6.51 10.83 7.87
N ARG A 142 7.76 11.11 8.29
CA ARG A 142 8.55 10.23 9.14
C ARG A 142 7.87 9.89 10.47
N GLY A 143 7.22 10.89 11.09
CA GLY A 143 6.64 10.75 12.42
C GLY A 143 7.68 10.63 13.54
N ASN A 144 7.29 9.98 14.66
CA ASN A 144 8.07 9.89 15.90
C ASN A 144 8.65 8.48 16.19
N ARG A 145 8.45 7.52 15.31
CA ARG A 145 8.99 6.17 15.48
C ARG A 145 10.42 6.05 14.95
N ALA A 146 11.19 5.12 15.51
CA ALA A 146 12.48 4.74 14.95
C ALA A 146 12.30 4.10 13.57
N VAL A 147 13.05 4.58 12.59
CA VAL A 147 13.07 4.01 11.24
C VAL A 147 14.26 3.05 11.14
N PRO A 148 14.06 1.80 10.70
CA PRO A 148 15.15 0.86 10.49
C PRO A 148 16.18 1.41 9.50
N SER A 149 17.46 1.04 9.66
CA SER A 149 18.53 1.42 8.74
C SER A 149 18.30 0.94 7.30
N ALA A 150 17.54 -0.13 7.12
CA ALA A 150 17.12 -0.62 5.81
C ALA A 150 16.03 0.23 5.15
N HIS A 151 15.41 1.18 5.88
CA HIS A 151 14.27 1.99 5.47
C HIS A 151 13.01 1.18 5.12
N TYR A 152 12.84 0.00 5.73
CA TYR A 152 11.60 -0.80 5.69
C TYR A 152 11.59 -1.78 6.88
N TRP A 153 10.39 -2.26 7.20
CA TRP A 153 10.18 -3.31 8.19
C TRP A 153 9.91 -4.65 7.52
N GLN A 154 10.21 -5.72 8.22
CA GLN A 154 9.86 -7.08 7.80
C GLN A 154 8.73 -7.61 8.67
N ALA A 155 7.68 -8.12 8.03
CA ALA A 155 6.54 -8.73 8.71
C ALA A 155 6.01 -9.95 7.96
N ASP A 156 5.38 -10.85 8.70
CA ASP A 156 4.79 -12.07 8.14
C ASP A 156 3.33 -11.85 7.69
N PHE A 157 3.10 -10.74 6.96
CA PHE A 157 1.78 -10.45 6.42
C PHE A 157 1.41 -11.43 5.31
N TYR A 158 0.19 -11.99 5.41
CA TYR A 158 -0.29 -13.02 4.50
C TYR A 158 -0.17 -12.61 3.04
N VAL A 159 -0.61 -11.40 2.68
CA VAL A 159 -0.59 -10.90 1.31
C VAL A 159 0.82 -10.70 0.76
N LEU A 160 1.81 -10.40 1.63
CA LEU A 160 3.19 -10.21 1.19
C LEU A 160 3.92 -11.52 0.90
N ARG A 161 3.61 -12.60 1.64
CA ARG A 161 4.30 -13.89 1.47
C ARG A 161 3.61 -14.81 0.46
N ASN A 162 2.32 -14.57 0.15
CA ASN A 162 1.53 -15.44 -0.72
C ASN A 162 1.25 -14.84 -2.11
N THR A 163 1.86 -13.70 -2.44
CA THR A 163 1.82 -13.13 -3.79
C THR A 163 3.06 -13.50 -4.58
N ALA A 164 2.88 -13.79 -5.87
CA ALA A 164 3.92 -14.30 -6.75
C ALA A 164 4.84 -13.22 -7.35
N CYS A 165 4.51 -11.94 -7.18
CA CYS A 165 5.31 -10.80 -7.65
C CYS A 165 5.97 -10.06 -6.49
N PRO A 166 6.92 -9.15 -6.76
CA PRO A 166 7.40 -8.21 -5.76
C PRO A 166 6.25 -7.47 -5.08
N ALA A 167 6.23 -7.48 -3.75
CA ALA A 167 5.12 -6.95 -2.97
C ALA A 167 5.61 -6.07 -1.81
N VAL A 168 4.87 -4.99 -1.53
CA VAL A 168 5.03 -4.13 -0.36
C VAL A 168 3.65 -3.82 0.25
N LEU A 169 3.62 -3.55 1.55
CA LEU A 169 2.46 -3.01 2.25
C LEU A 169 2.87 -1.72 2.94
N THR A 170 2.16 -0.64 2.65
CA THR A 170 2.39 0.66 3.26
C THR A 170 1.38 0.93 4.36
N GLU A 171 1.87 1.41 5.49
CA GLU A 171 1.11 1.92 6.60
C GLU A 171 1.24 3.44 6.59
N ASN A 172 0.23 4.09 6.04
CA ASN A 172 0.22 5.52 5.80
C ASN A 172 -0.26 6.26 7.04
N LEU A 173 0.66 6.51 7.98
CA LEU A 173 0.40 7.13 9.28
C LEU A 173 -0.51 6.25 10.17
N PHE A 174 -1.13 6.84 11.21
CA PHE A 174 -1.87 6.09 12.23
C PHE A 174 -3.32 6.54 12.34
N GLN A 175 -4.27 5.58 12.29
CA GLN A 175 -5.71 5.83 12.43
C GLN A 175 -6.16 6.17 13.84
N ASP A 176 -5.29 5.96 14.82
CA ASP A 176 -5.48 6.25 16.24
C ASP A 176 -4.57 7.38 16.76
N ASN A 177 -3.99 8.19 15.85
CA ASN A 177 -3.31 9.44 16.16
C ASN A 177 -4.09 10.64 15.60
N ARG A 178 -4.42 11.64 16.44
CA ARG A 178 -5.28 12.76 16.04
C ARG A 178 -4.72 13.56 14.87
N ALA A 179 -3.43 13.93 14.92
CA ALA A 179 -2.80 14.72 13.87
C ALA A 179 -2.69 13.96 12.55
N ASP A 180 -2.40 12.66 12.63
CA ASP A 180 -2.33 11.80 11.45
C ASP A 180 -3.72 11.62 10.80
N VAL A 181 -4.79 11.42 11.61
CA VAL A 181 -6.17 11.32 11.12
C VAL A 181 -6.65 12.64 10.51
N GLU A 182 -6.35 13.78 11.13
CA GLU A 182 -6.68 15.09 10.57
C GLU A 182 -6.03 15.28 9.18
N PHE A 183 -4.74 14.97 9.06
CA PHE A 183 -4.02 15.03 7.79
C PHE A 183 -4.61 14.07 6.75
N LEU A 184 -4.79 12.79 7.08
CA LEU A 184 -5.30 11.76 6.16
C LEU A 184 -6.76 12.02 5.73
N SER A 185 -7.56 12.66 6.56
CA SER A 185 -8.94 13.04 6.25
C SER A 185 -9.03 14.19 5.25
N SER A 186 -7.97 15.01 5.17
CA SER A 186 -7.92 16.15 4.26
C SER A 186 -7.69 15.71 2.81
N GLN A 187 -8.16 16.52 1.85
CA GLN A 187 -7.86 16.31 0.43
C GLN A 187 -6.35 16.35 0.17
N ALA A 188 -5.64 17.31 0.79
CA ALA A 188 -4.20 17.47 0.65
C ALA A 188 -3.43 16.25 1.17
N GLY A 189 -3.86 15.64 2.27
CA GLY A 189 -3.23 14.44 2.82
C GLY A 189 -3.40 13.22 1.91
N LYS A 190 -4.59 13.02 1.36
CA LYS A 190 -4.86 11.95 0.38
C LYS A 190 -4.03 12.12 -0.89
N GLU A 191 -3.97 13.36 -1.41
CA GLU A 191 -3.13 13.72 -2.56
C GLU A 191 -1.64 13.48 -2.29
N ALA A 192 -1.14 13.84 -1.11
CA ALA A 192 0.25 13.61 -0.72
C ALA A 192 0.59 12.12 -0.68
N VAL A 193 -0.30 11.29 -0.15
CA VAL A 193 -0.13 9.82 -0.13
C VAL A 193 -0.19 9.24 -1.54
N ALA A 194 -1.13 9.66 -2.37
CA ALA A 194 -1.21 9.21 -3.77
C ALA A 194 0.06 9.60 -4.56
N ALA A 195 0.55 10.84 -4.42
CA ALA A 195 1.76 11.32 -5.06
C ALA A 195 3.03 10.58 -4.57
N LEU A 196 3.10 10.25 -3.28
CA LEU A 196 4.19 9.44 -2.72
C LEU A 196 4.30 8.08 -3.43
N HIS A 197 3.19 7.38 -3.56
CA HIS A 197 3.14 6.07 -4.22
C HIS A 197 3.44 6.15 -5.72
N LEU A 198 2.89 7.17 -6.40
CA LEU A 198 3.16 7.40 -7.82
C LEU A 198 4.66 7.56 -8.08
N ASP A 199 5.33 8.44 -7.32
CA ASP A 199 6.74 8.74 -7.55
C ASP A 199 7.63 7.56 -7.20
N ALA A 200 7.32 6.81 -6.14
CA ALA A 200 8.05 5.59 -5.80
C ALA A 200 7.92 4.51 -6.88
N ILE A 201 6.71 4.29 -7.39
CA ILE A 201 6.46 3.31 -8.46
C ILE A 201 7.17 3.75 -9.76
N LYS A 202 7.07 5.02 -10.14
CA LYS A 202 7.79 5.55 -11.31
C LYS A 202 9.30 5.36 -11.20
N SER A 203 9.87 5.71 -10.05
CA SER A 203 11.30 5.55 -9.77
C SER A 203 11.77 4.10 -9.89
N LEU A 204 10.94 3.13 -9.48
CA LEU A 204 11.28 1.71 -9.60
C LEU A 204 11.49 1.27 -11.06
N PHE A 205 10.77 1.87 -11.99
CA PHE A 205 10.77 1.54 -13.41
C PHE A 205 11.51 2.57 -14.29
N ALA A 206 12.04 3.64 -13.71
CA ALA A 206 12.96 4.53 -14.40
C ALA A 206 14.24 3.76 -14.78
N LYS A 207 14.71 3.96 -16.03
CA LYS A 207 15.98 3.38 -16.50
C LYS A 207 17.14 4.21 -16.01
#